data_c56095bcd9de832304e694489116d4aa
#
_entry.id   c56095bcd9de832304e694489116d4aa
#
_cell.length_a   1.000
_cell.length_b   1.000
_cell.length_c   1.000
_cell.angle_alpha   90.00
_cell.angle_beta   90.00
_cell.angle_gamma   90.00
#
_symmetry.space_group_name_H-M   'P 1'
#
loop_
_entity.id
_entity.type
_entity.pdbx_description
1 polymer ?
#
loop_
_entity_poly.entity_id
_entity_poly.type
_entity_poly.pdbx_seq_one_letter_code
_entity_poly.pdbx_strand_id
1 'polypeptide(L)'
;MKRIIELTADGSATLFVPELNEHYHSVKGARTESQHIFIDMGLNASEAVEPHILEIGFGTGFNALLTLETAERSLRKVHYTGIELYPLSWDIVEPLGYSNNPLFKTLHMIPWGEDAIITPHFTLRKVQADVNNVFMCPCGNLSAENTVIPDSNR
;
A
#
# COMPACT_ATOMS: atom_id res chain seq x y z
N MET A 1 -14.96 -11.83 -4.69
CA MET A 1 -15.29 -10.38 -4.69
C MET A 1 -14.95 -9.83 -6.07
N LYS A 2 -15.97 -9.36 -6.79
CA LYS A 2 -15.83 -8.77 -8.14
C LYS A 2 -15.18 -7.38 -8.02
N ARG A 3 -14.29 -7.06 -8.95
CA ARG A 3 -13.65 -5.75 -9.05
C ARG A 3 -13.78 -5.24 -10.47
N ILE A 4 -14.16 -3.98 -10.60
CA ILE A 4 -14.39 -3.32 -11.89
C ILE A 4 -13.44 -2.12 -11.97
N ILE A 5 -12.74 -1.99 -13.11
CA ILE A 5 -11.89 -0.82 -13.35
C ILE A 5 -12.78 0.34 -13.80
N GLU A 6 -12.65 1.48 -13.13
CA GLU A 6 -13.33 2.73 -13.47
C GLU A 6 -12.33 3.87 -13.59
N LEU A 7 -12.61 4.84 -14.44
CA LEU A 7 -11.80 6.06 -14.56
C LEU A 7 -12.29 7.11 -13.57
N THR A 8 -11.35 7.75 -12.91
CA THR A 8 -11.60 8.87 -12.00
C THR A 8 -11.54 10.20 -12.73
N ALA A 9 -11.94 11.30 -12.07
CA ALA A 9 -12.03 12.62 -12.70
C ALA A 9 -10.70 13.18 -13.20
N ASP A 10 -9.56 12.74 -12.64
CA ASP A 10 -8.22 13.15 -13.11
C ASP A 10 -7.65 12.22 -14.21
N GLY A 11 -8.46 11.28 -14.71
CA GLY A 11 -8.08 10.33 -15.75
C GLY A 11 -7.30 9.12 -15.25
N SER A 12 -6.96 9.03 -13.97
CA SER A 12 -6.40 7.82 -13.37
C SER A 12 -7.48 6.76 -13.13
N ALA A 13 -7.09 5.48 -13.03
CA ALA A 13 -8.03 4.40 -12.79
C ALA A 13 -8.22 4.11 -11.30
N THR A 14 -9.35 3.53 -10.94
CA THR A 14 -9.61 2.93 -9.63
C THR A 14 -10.29 1.59 -9.79
N LEU A 15 -10.34 0.81 -8.71
CA LEU A 15 -11.12 -0.42 -8.63
C LEU A 15 -12.41 -0.15 -7.85
N PHE A 16 -13.53 -0.49 -8.45
CA PHE A 16 -14.84 -0.48 -7.81
C PHE A 16 -15.21 -1.89 -7.36
N VAL A 17 -15.73 -2.02 -6.15
CA VAL A 17 -16.22 -3.28 -5.56
C VAL A 17 -17.73 -3.20 -5.42
N PRO A 18 -18.50 -3.76 -6.37
CA PRO A 18 -19.97 -3.65 -6.35
C PRO A 18 -20.63 -4.19 -5.08
N GLU A 19 -20.10 -5.27 -4.53
CA GLU A 19 -20.65 -5.92 -3.33
C GLU A 19 -20.55 -5.03 -2.09
N LEU A 20 -19.58 -4.11 -2.04
CA LEU A 20 -19.37 -3.16 -0.94
C LEU A 20 -19.85 -1.76 -1.30
N ASN A 21 -20.14 -1.50 -2.58
CA ASN A 21 -20.37 -0.16 -3.13
C ASN A 21 -19.24 0.82 -2.79
N GLU A 22 -17.99 0.36 -2.87
CA GLU A 22 -16.80 1.11 -2.51
C GLU A 22 -15.75 1.13 -3.62
N HIS A 23 -14.94 2.19 -3.63
CA HIS A 23 -13.80 2.35 -4.52
C HIS A 23 -12.49 2.28 -3.72
N TYR A 24 -11.44 1.72 -4.33
CA TYR A 24 -10.10 1.69 -3.73
C TYR A 24 -9.48 3.09 -3.60
N HIS A 25 -9.78 3.98 -4.53
CA HIS A 25 -9.37 5.38 -4.53
C HIS A 25 -10.55 6.27 -4.86
N SER A 26 -10.43 7.57 -4.52
CA SER A 26 -11.47 8.54 -4.80
C SER A 26 -11.83 8.62 -6.30
N VAL A 27 -13.09 8.67 -6.60
CA VAL A 27 -13.60 8.92 -7.96
C VAL A 27 -13.23 10.30 -8.51
N LYS A 28 -12.81 11.22 -7.65
CA LYS A 28 -12.33 12.58 -8.03
C LYS A 28 -10.92 12.55 -8.61
N GLY A 29 -10.10 11.57 -8.23
CA GLY A 29 -8.77 11.41 -8.76
C GLY A 29 -7.91 10.52 -7.87
N ALA A 30 -7.64 9.29 -8.33
CA ALA A 30 -6.83 8.33 -7.57
C ALA A 30 -5.40 8.86 -7.34
N ARG A 31 -4.76 9.37 -8.41
CA ARG A 31 -3.40 9.92 -8.34
C ARG A 31 -3.34 11.22 -7.53
N THR A 32 -4.27 12.13 -7.78
CA THR A 32 -4.34 13.43 -7.08
C THR A 32 -4.52 13.24 -5.58
N GLU A 33 -5.42 12.34 -5.17
CA GLU A 33 -5.65 12.02 -3.77
C GLU A 33 -4.40 11.46 -3.10
N SER A 34 -3.79 10.44 -3.69
CA SER A 34 -2.61 9.79 -3.12
C SER A 34 -1.42 10.75 -3.02
N GLN A 35 -1.18 11.58 -4.06
CA GLN A 35 -0.11 12.58 -4.03
C GLN A 35 -0.34 13.61 -2.94
N HIS A 36 -1.54 14.18 -2.87
CA HIS A 36 -1.84 15.25 -1.92
C HIS A 36 -1.87 14.77 -0.47
N ILE A 37 -2.68 13.76 -0.18
CA ILE A 37 -2.91 13.31 1.20
C ILE A 37 -1.72 12.52 1.72
N PHE A 38 -1.23 11.55 0.94
CA PHE A 38 -0.23 10.62 1.43
C PHE A 38 1.19 11.20 1.37
N ILE A 39 1.54 11.85 0.26
CA ILE A 39 2.90 12.36 0.06
C ILE A 39 3.03 13.78 0.61
N ASP A 40 2.25 14.73 0.14
CA ASP A 40 2.46 16.14 0.47
C ASP A 40 2.11 16.44 1.94
N MET A 41 0.95 15.99 2.42
CA MET A 41 0.50 16.23 3.79
C MET A 41 1.03 15.18 4.79
N GLY A 42 1.42 14.01 4.33
CA GLY A 42 1.97 12.94 5.17
C GLY A 42 3.51 12.93 5.17
N LEU A 43 4.10 12.28 4.18
CA LEU A 43 5.54 12.01 4.16
C LEU A 43 6.38 13.29 4.15
N ASN A 44 6.06 14.26 3.29
CA ASN A 44 6.83 15.50 3.16
C ASN A 44 6.66 16.44 4.37
N ALA A 45 5.53 16.34 5.06
CA ALA A 45 5.29 17.10 6.29
C ALA A 45 5.99 16.50 7.54
N SER A 46 6.44 15.25 7.46
CA SER A 46 7.16 14.60 8.56
C SER A 46 8.59 15.09 8.65
N GLU A 47 9.05 15.47 9.86
CA GLU A 47 10.42 15.87 10.16
C GLU A 47 11.35 14.68 10.52
N ALA A 48 10.82 13.45 10.58
CA ALA A 48 11.61 12.27 10.91
C ALA A 48 12.72 12.05 9.87
N VAL A 49 13.95 11.77 10.33
CA VAL A 49 15.10 11.49 9.44
C VAL A 49 14.86 10.21 8.64
N GLU A 50 14.41 9.16 9.32
CA GLU A 50 14.06 7.88 8.75
C GLU A 50 12.60 7.54 9.13
N PRO A 51 11.60 8.05 8.39
CA PRO A 51 10.20 7.83 8.74
C PRO A 51 9.80 6.36 8.60
N HIS A 52 9.03 5.88 9.58
CA HIS A 52 8.31 4.62 9.51
C HIS A 52 6.85 4.91 9.20
N ILE A 53 6.39 4.42 8.07
CA ILE A 53 5.01 4.60 7.60
C ILE A 53 4.23 3.31 7.84
N LEU A 54 3.05 3.44 8.41
CA LEU A 54 2.07 2.37 8.51
C LEU A 54 0.84 2.74 7.68
N GLU A 55 0.55 1.93 6.67
CA GLU A 55 -0.67 2.02 5.87
C GLU A 55 -1.64 0.91 6.26
N ILE A 56 -2.86 1.28 6.58
CA ILE A 56 -3.96 0.35 6.75
C ILE A 56 -4.74 0.28 5.44
N GLY A 57 -4.76 -0.92 4.83
CA GLY A 57 -5.30 -1.11 3.48
C GLY A 57 -4.25 -0.85 2.41
N PHE A 58 -3.29 -1.77 2.23
CA PHE A 58 -2.27 -1.65 1.18
C PHE A 58 -2.87 -1.54 -0.23
N GLY A 59 -3.99 -2.24 -0.47
CA GLY A 59 -4.80 -2.15 -1.68
C GLY A 59 -3.99 -2.34 -2.96
N THR A 60 -4.01 -1.34 -3.84
CA THR A 60 -3.30 -1.37 -5.13
C THR A 60 -1.79 -1.17 -4.99
N GLY A 61 -1.29 -0.79 -3.82
CA GLY A 61 0.12 -0.47 -3.59
C GLY A 61 0.55 0.88 -4.18
N PHE A 62 -0.40 1.70 -4.64
CA PHE A 62 -0.08 2.96 -5.29
C PHE A 62 0.55 3.98 -4.31
N ASN A 63 0.06 4.06 -3.07
CA ASN A 63 0.67 4.90 -2.05
C ASN A 63 2.11 4.47 -1.72
N ALA A 64 2.37 3.17 -1.66
CA ALA A 64 3.71 2.63 -1.46
C ALA A 64 4.64 2.99 -2.63
N LEU A 65 4.15 2.92 -3.88
CA LEU A 65 4.92 3.34 -5.05
C LEU A 65 5.29 4.81 -5.00
N LEU A 66 4.33 5.71 -4.74
CA LEU A 66 4.60 7.16 -4.64
C LEU A 66 5.57 7.48 -3.51
N THR A 67 5.48 6.75 -2.40
CA THR A 67 6.39 6.89 -1.28
C THR A 67 7.81 6.45 -1.67
N LEU A 68 7.96 5.32 -2.36
CA LEU A 68 9.23 4.85 -2.89
C LEU A 68 9.86 5.88 -3.83
N GLU A 69 9.09 6.39 -4.80
CA GLU A 69 9.58 7.39 -5.75
C GLU A 69 9.99 8.69 -5.06
N THR A 70 9.26 9.08 -4.01
CA THR A 70 9.60 10.26 -3.21
C THR A 70 10.86 10.03 -2.37
N ALA A 71 11.02 8.85 -1.78
CA ALA A 71 12.21 8.46 -1.03
C ALA A 71 13.46 8.50 -1.92
N GLU A 72 13.37 7.97 -3.14
CA GLU A 72 14.47 7.99 -4.11
C GLU A 72 14.85 9.42 -4.53
N ARG A 73 13.87 10.29 -4.78
CA ARG A 73 14.13 11.69 -5.15
C ARG A 73 14.75 12.51 -4.02
N SER A 74 14.33 12.26 -2.79
CA SER A 74 14.80 12.99 -1.61
C SER A 74 16.02 12.37 -0.94
N LEU A 75 16.42 11.17 -1.36
CA LEU A 75 17.46 10.35 -0.74
C LEU A 75 17.20 10.07 0.75
N ARG A 76 15.94 10.08 1.15
CA ARG A 76 15.47 9.88 2.51
C ARG A 76 15.09 8.41 2.69
N LYS A 77 15.68 7.74 3.67
CA LYS A 77 15.33 6.36 3.97
C LYS A 77 13.93 6.28 4.58
N VAL A 78 13.12 5.41 4.02
CA VAL A 78 11.74 5.17 4.48
C VAL A 78 11.54 3.68 4.73
N HIS A 79 10.98 3.35 5.88
CA HIS A 79 10.44 2.01 6.18
C HIS A 79 8.92 2.06 6.06
N TYR A 80 8.38 1.26 5.16
CA TYR A 80 6.95 1.24 4.87
C TYR A 80 6.34 -0.12 5.26
N THR A 81 5.29 -0.10 6.05
CA THR A 81 4.51 -1.29 6.40
C THR A 81 3.09 -1.13 5.90
N GLY A 82 2.64 -2.03 5.03
CA GLY A 82 1.27 -2.09 4.55
C GLY A 82 0.54 -3.30 5.12
N ILE A 83 -0.60 -3.07 5.77
CA ILE A 83 -1.49 -4.14 6.25
C ILE A 83 -2.64 -4.29 5.27
N GLU A 84 -2.95 -5.52 4.84
CA GLU A 84 -4.04 -5.81 3.92
C GLU A 84 -4.73 -7.12 4.30
N LEU A 85 -6.04 -7.09 4.38
CA LEU A 85 -6.83 -8.29 4.66
C LEU A 85 -7.05 -9.13 3.39
N TYR A 86 -7.25 -8.46 2.26
CA TYR A 86 -7.57 -9.07 0.97
C TYR A 86 -6.54 -8.67 -0.10
N PRO A 87 -5.32 -9.24 -0.09
CA PRO A 87 -4.27 -8.88 -1.03
C PRO A 87 -4.72 -8.94 -2.49
N LEU A 88 -4.32 -7.94 -3.28
CA LEU A 88 -4.50 -7.91 -4.71
C LEU A 88 -3.31 -8.56 -5.41
N SER A 89 -3.56 -9.44 -6.39
CA SER A 89 -2.51 -9.94 -7.26
C SER A 89 -2.07 -8.88 -8.28
N TRP A 90 -0.86 -9.03 -8.81
CA TRP A 90 -0.36 -8.11 -9.84
C TRP A 90 -1.26 -8.05 -11.07
N ASP A 91 -1.84 -9.18 -11.47
CA ASP A 91 -2.75 -9.28 -12.62
C ASP A 91 -4.00 -8.38 -12.49
N ILE A 92 -4.40 -8.06 -11.26
CA ILE A 92 -5.50 -7.12 -10.98
C ILE A 92 -5.02 -5.67 -11.02
N VAL A 93 -3.79 -5.42 -10.58
CA VAL A 93 -3.23 -4.06 -10.43
C VAL A 93 -2.61 -3.54 -11.73
N GLU A 94 -1.94 -4.40 -12.48
CA GLU A 94 -1.27 -4.03 -13.74
C GLU A 94 -2.18 -3.28 -14.74
N PRO A 95 -3.44 -3.74 -14.99
CA PRO A 95 -4.33 -3.07 -15.93
C PRO A 95 -4.74 -1.64 -15.52
N LEU A 96 -4.52 -1.24 -14.26
CA LEU A 96 -4.80 0.13 -13.79
C LEU A 96 -3.85 1.15 -14.42
N GLY A 97 -2.67 0.73 -14.90
CA GLY A 97 -1.73 1.57 -15.60
C GLY A 97 -1.15 2.72 -14.78
N TYR A 98 -0.99 2.55 -13.46
CA TYR A 98 -0.53 3.62 -12.58
C TYR A 98 0.90 4.08 -12.86
N SER A 99 1.78 3.17 -13.27
CA SER A 99 3.18 3.49 -13.49
C SER A 99 3.86 2.50 -14.42
N ASN A 100 4.84 2.99 -15.18
CA ASN A 100 5.78 2.17 -15.95
C ASN A 100 7.04 1.82 -15.16
N ASN A 101 7.14 2.23 -13.89
CA ASN A 101 8.26 1.91 -13.04
C ASN A 101 8.26 0.40 -12.72
N PRO A 102 9.31 -0.35 -13.12
CA PRO A 102 9.37 -1.80 -12.88
C PRO A 102 9.35 -2.17 -11.40
N LEU A 103 9.74 -1.27 -10.52
CA LEU A 103 9.69 -1.48 -9.08
C LEU A 103 8.25 -1.61 -8.57
N PHE A 104 7.26 -1.10 -9.29
CA PHE A 104 5.85 -1.28 -8.91
C PHE A 104 5.45 -2.75 -8.89
N LYS A 105 5.83 -3.51 -9.91
CA LYS A 105 5.65 -4.96 -9.91
C LYS A 105 6.42 -5.62 -8.75
N THR A 106 7.64 -5.18 -8.49
CA THR A 106 8.46 -5.70 -7.39
C THR A 106 7.77 -5.55 -6.04
N LEU A 107 7.11 -4.41 -5.77
CA LEU A 107 6.34 -4.21 -4.53
C LEU A 107 5.24 -5.26 -4.33
N HIS A 108 4.64 -5.72 -5.43
CA HIS A 108 3.60 -6.76 -5.39
C HIS A 108 4.18 -8.16 -5.24
N MET A 109 5.34 -8.43 -5.82
CA MET A 109 5.95 -9.77 -5.90
C MET A 109 6.73 -10.18 -4.66
N ILE A 110 7.15 -9.24 -3.81
CA ILE A 110 7.85 -9.59 -2.56
C ILE A 110 6.95 -10.42 -1.64
N PRO A 111 7.53 -11.31 -0.82
CA PRO A 111 6.76 -12.13 0.12
C PRO A 111 6.08 -11.27 1.20
N TRP A 112 5.00 -11.80 1.76
CA TRP A 112 4.31 -11.22 2.90
C TRP A 112 4.96 -11.65 4.21
N GLY A 113 4.90 -10.78 5.23
CA GLY A 113 5.33 -11.08 6.59
C GLY A 113 6.81 -10.82 6.88
N GLU A 114 7.59 -10.37 5.92
CA GLU A 114 9.01 -10.06 6.12
C GLU A 114 9.41 -8.74 5.47
N ASP A 115 10.52 -8.15 5.94
CA ASP A 115 11.07 -6.94 5.37
C ASP A 115 11.79 -7.26 4.05
N ALA A 116 11.53 -6.44 3.04
CA ALA A 116 12.23 -6.47 1.77
C ALA A 116 12.85 -5.11 1.46
N ILE A 117 14.16 -5.07 1.28
CA ILE A 117 14.86 -3.87 0.82
C ILE A 117 14.65 -3.75 -0.68
N ILE A 118 13.78 -2.83 -1.09
CA ILE A 118 13.46 -2.61 -2.51
C ILE A 118 14.55 -1.75 -3.17
N THR A 119 14.95 -0.69 -2.47
CA THR A 119 16.05 0.20 -2.85
C THR A 119 16.83 0.57 -1.60
N PRO A 120 18.01 1.20 -1.71
CA PRO A 120 18.75 1.70 -0.54
C PRO A 120 17.96 2.68 0.33
N HIS A 121 16.91 3.32 -0.22
CA HIS A 121 16.08 4.30 0.46
C HIS A 121 14.69 3.81 0.82
N PHE A 122 14.30 2.59 0.40
CA PHE A 122 12.94 2.11 0.64
C PHE A 122 12.91 0.63 1.03
N THR A 123 12.45 0.37 2.25
CA THR A 123 12.18 -0.98 2.76
C THR A 123 10.68 -1.16 2.90
N LEU A 124 10.15 -2.25 2.37
CA LEU A 124 8.73 -2.59 2.42
C LEU A 124 8.49 -3.85 3.23
N ARG A 125 7.52 -3.79 4.13
CA ARG A 125 6.92 -4.94 4.80
C ARG A 125 5.43 -4.99 4.48
N LYS A 126 4.97 -6.10 3.93
CA LYS A 126 3.53 -6.35 3.72
C LYS A 126 3.04 -7.35 4.76
N VAL A 127 1.94 -7.06 5.41
CA VAL A 127 1.31 -7.92 6.41
C VAL A 127 -0.10 -8.26 5.99
N GLN A 128 -0.39 -9.54 5.78
CA GLN A 128 -1.74 -10.00 5.52
C GLN A 128 -2.44 -10.27 6.85
N ALA A 129 -3.27 -9.35 7.27
CA ALA A 129 -3.99 -9.45 8.53
C ALA A 129 -5.21 -8.52 8.55
N ASP A 130 -6.17 -8.85 9.43
CA ASP A 130 -7.15 -7.88 9.90
C ASP A 130 -6.47 -6.93 10.88
N VAL A 131 -6.54 -5.63 10.62
CA VAL A 131 -5.93 -4.60 11.46
C VAL A 131 -6.40 -4.67 12.92
N ASN A 132 -7.63 -5.13 13.16
CA ASN A 132 -8.17 -5.29 14.51
C ASN A 132 -7.44 -6.38 15.32
N ASN A 133 -6.72 -7.27 14.65
CA ASN A 133 -5.97 -8.37 15.25
C ASN A 133 -4.45 -8.13 15.24
N VAL A 134 -4.01 -6.96 14.81
CA VAL A 134 -2.58 -6.60 14.78
C VAL A 134 -2.23 -5.80 16.03
N PHE A 135 -1.30 -6.31 16.83
CA PHE A 135 -0.77 -5.63 18.00
C PHE A 135 0.49 -4.86 17.63
N MET A 136 0.50 -3.57 17.93
CA MET A 136 1.70 -2.76 17.80
C MET A 136 2.51 -2.82 19.10
N CYS A 137 3.73 -3.31 19.00
CA CYS A 137 4.67 -3.24 20.10
C CYS A 137 5.09 -1.78 20.34
N PRO A 138 5.28 -1.34 21.61
CA PRO A 138 5.76 0.01 21.91
C PRO A 138 7.10 0.36 21.27
N CYS A 139 7.87 -0.64 20.81
CA CYS A 139 9.13 -0.47 20.08
C CYS A 139 8.96 -0.21 18.57
N GLY A 140 7.72 -0.09 18.07
CA GLY A 140 7.44 0.14 16.65
C GLY A 140 7.51 -1.09 15.75
N ASN A 141 7.78 -2.27 16.32
CA ASN A 141 7.74 -3.53 15.57
C ASN A 141 6.34 -4.16 15.66
N LEU A 142 5.84 -4.65 14.52
CA LEU A 142 4.61 -5.44 14.48
C LEU A 142 4.94 -6.86 14.91
N SER A 143 4.42 -7.31 16.05
CA SER A 143 4.46 -8.72 16.43
C SER A 143 3.19 -9.41 15.94
N ALA A 144 3.33 -10.35 15.02
CA ALA A 144 2.27 -11.26 14.63
C ALA A 144 2.32 -12.51 15.54
N GLU A 145 1.97 -12.34 16.81
CA GLU A 145 1.62 -13.50 17.64
C GLU A 145 0.14 -13.79 17.44
N ASN A 146 -0.14 -14.95 16.83
CA ASN A 146 -1.47 -15.54 16.60
C ASN A 146 -2.32 -14.90 15.47
N THR A 147 -1.82 -14.87 14.24
CA THR A 147 -2.72 -14.91 13.09
C THR A 147 -3.23 -16.34 12.89
N VAL A 148 -4.24 -16.72 13.65
CA VAL A 148 -5.09 -17.85 13.26
C VAL A 148 -5.96 -17.32 12.13
N ILE A 149 -5.62 -17.67 10.89
CA ILE A 149 -6.52 -17.50 9.75
C ILE A 149 -7.71 -18.42 10.03
N PRO A 150 -8.94 -17.90 10.19
CA PRO A 150 -10.11 -18.79 10.23
C PRO A 150 -10.19 -19.49 8.88
N ASP A 151 -10.11 -20.80 8.91
CA ASP A 151 -10.33 -21.66 7.75
C ASP A 151 -11.68 -21.32 7.14
N SER A 152 -11.69 -20.66 5.97
CA SER A 152 -12.89 -20.28 5.24
C SER A 152 -13.43 -21.44 4.42
N ASN A 153 -13.55 -22.62 5.06
CA ASN A 153 -14.24 -23.79 4.54
C ASN A 153 -15.05 -24.45 5.68
N ARG A 154 -16.17 -23.82 5.97
CA ARG A 154 -17.36 -24.54 6.47
C ARG A 154 -18.63 -23.79 6.12
#